data_b088afcb9727a03b0446d053e51d4e38
#
_entry.id   b088afcb9727a03b0446d053e51d4e38
#
_cell.length_a   1.000
_cell.length_b   1.000
_cell.length_c   1.000
_cell.angle_alpha   90.00
_cell.angle_beta   90.00
_cell.angle_gamma   90.00
#
_symmetry.space_group_name_H-M   'P 1'
#
loop_
_entity.id
_entity.type
_entity.pdbx_description
1 polymer ?
#
loop_
_entity_poly.entity_id
_entity_poly.type
_entity_poly.pdbx_seq_one_letter_code
_entity_poly.pdbx_strand_id
1 'polypeptide(L)'
;MADDYCEIARTCLKPIRRYSVRINVLKERIESLRGDLYTLRAVDYSKERLSGGGTPSGIDGGIATLVDAESVALSEMAELVVRKETAVSIINGLPNMDWKNILTYAYVDGYENQEIADRIKFSVDRVKQLRREALYEFGRRLENRQKTTPHYTQLHPIIHADKV
;
A
#
# COMPACT_ATOMS: atom_id res chain seq x y z
N MET A 1 10.16 -17.16 -20.99
CA MET A 1 10.79 -15.86 -20.66
C MET A 1 9.84 -14.65 -20.75
N ALA A 2 9.15 -14.41 -21.87
CA ALA A 2 8.23 -13.24 -21.93
C ALA A 2 7.03 -13.37 -21.01
N ASP A 3 6.47 -14.55 -20.84
CA ASP A 3 5.35 -14.80 -19.96
C ASP A 3 5.74 -14.71 -18.47
N ASP A 4 6.98 -15.00 -18.11
CA ASP A 4 7.53 -14.84 -16.75
C ASP A 4 7.47 -13.38 -16.26
N TYR A 5 7.93 -12.44 -17.08
CA TYR A 5 7.89 -11.01 -16.71
C TYR A 5 6.47 -10.49 -16.56
N CYS A 6 5.54 -10.95 -17.41
CA CYS A 6 4.13 -10.57 -17.27
C CYS A 6 3.52 -11.12 -15.99
N GLU A 7 3.89 -12.33 -15.56
CA GLU A 7 3.38 -12.92 -14.33
C GLU A 7 3.96 -12.25 -13.08
N ILE A 8 5.26 -11.97 -13.08
CA ILE A 8 5.92 -11.16 -12.05
C ILE A 8 5.22 -9.79 -11.90
N ALA A 9 4.96 -9.12 -13.03
CA ALA A 9 4.28 -7.84 -13.04
C ALA A 9 2.86 -7.94 -12.46
N ARG A 10 2.07 -8.96 -12.87
CA ARG A 10 0.72 -9.17 -12.37
C ARG A 10 0.70 -9.44 -10.88
N THR A 11 1.60 -10.27 -10.38
CA THR A 11 1.72 -10.58 -8.95
C THR A 11 2.01 -9.33 -8.13
N CYS A 12 2.88 -8.45 -8.62
CA CYS A 12 3.20 -7.18 -7.97
C CYS A 12 2.03 -6.18 -8.02
N LEU A 13 1.34 -6.08 -9.16
CA LEU A 13 0.35 -5.02 -9.41
C LEU A 13 -1.06 -5.35 -8.93
N LYS A 14 -1.49 -6.62 -8.97
CA LYS A 14 -2.84 -7.04 -8.54
C LYS A 14 -3.25 -6.55 -7.14
N PRO A 15 -2.38 -6.58 -6.12
CA PRO A 15 -2.75 -6.16 -4.77
C PRO A 15 -2.79 -4.64 -4.57
N ILE A 16 -2.28 -3.81 -5.50
CA ILE A 16 -2.12 -2.36 -5.32
C ILE A 16 -3.44 -1.66 -4.98
N ARG A 17 -4.53 -2.03 -5.65
CA ARG A 17 -5.86 -1.48 -5.34
C ARG A 17 -6.30 -1.81 -3.91
N ARG A 18 -6.04 -3.05 -3.46
CA ARG A 18 -6.36 -3.48 -2.08
C ARG A 18 -5.53 -2.72 -1.06
N TYR A 19 -4.26 -2.43 -1.37
CA TYR A 19 -3.41 -1.59 -0.52
C TYR A 19 -3.98 -0.19 -0.36
N SER A 20 -4.48 0.43 -1.43
CA SER A 20 -5.11 1.76 -1.36
C SER A 20 -6.33 1.76 -0.44
N VAL A 21 -7.18 0.75 -0.53
CA VAL A 21 -8.35 0.61 0.36
C VAL A 21 -7.89 0.40 1.82
N ARG A 22 -6.93 -0.50 2.05
CA ARG A 22 -6.43 -0.77 3.41
C ARG A 22 -5.75 0.45 4.03
N ILE A 23 -4.99 1.22 3.26
CA ILE A 23 -4.37 2.48 3.70
C ILE A 23 -5.43 3.47 4.18
N ASN A 24 -6.55 3.61 3.48
CA ASN A 24 -7.63 4.50 3.90
C ASN A 24 -8.28 4.03 5.21
N VAL A 25 -8.55 2.72 5.34
CA VAL A 25 -9.07 2.13 6.59
C VAL A 25 -8.11 2.37 7.75
N LEU A 26 -6.81 2.23 7.53
CA LEU A 26 -5.80 2.48 8.57
C LEU A 26 -5.71 3.96 8.95
N LYS A 27 -5.86 4.88 7.99
CA LYS A 27 -5.94 6.32 8.28
C LYS A 27 -7.10 6.65 9.21
N GLU A 28 -8.30 6.17 8.87
CA GLU A 28 -9.50 6.36 9.72
C GLU A 28 -9.29 5.75 11.13
N ARG A 29 -8.67 4.56 11.20
CA ARG A 29 -8.36 3.93 12.48
C ARG A 29 -7.37 4.73 13.32
N ILE A 30 -6.32 5.27 12.72
CA ILE A 30 -5.33 6.11 13.39
C ILE A 30 -5.99 7.40 13.90
N GLU A 31 -6.83 8.03 13.11
CA GLU A 31 -7.57 9.24 13.52
C GLU A 31 -8.49 8.95 14.72
N SER A 32 -9.20 7.81 14.70
CA SER A 32 -10.03 7.37 15.84
C SER A 32 -9.20 7.16 17.11
N LEU A 33 -8.08 6.44 17.00
CA LEU A 33 -7.19 6.18 18.15
C LEU A 33 -6.62 7.48 18.75
N ARG A 34 -6.28 8.45 17.91
CA ARG A 34 -5.84 9.78 18.37
C ARG A 34 -6.92 10.55 19.09
N GLY A 35 -8.16 10.47 18.60
CA GLY A 35 -9.33 11.07 19.26
C GLY A 35 -9.56 10.47 20.65
N ASP A 36 -9.51 9.14 20.77
CA ASP A 36 -9.66 8.42 22.02
C ASP A 36 -8.54 8.79 23.01
N LEU A 37 -7.30 8.85 22.53
CA LEU A 37 -6.13 9.23 23.30
C LEU A 37 -6.23 10.68 23.82
N TYR A 38 -6.72 11.61 22.97
CA TYR A 38 -6.96 12.98 23.38
C TYR A 38 -8.01 13.06 24.48
N THR A 39 -9.11 12.32 24.35
CA THR A 39 -10.19 12.28 25.34
C THR A 39 -9.71 11.72 26.67
N LEU A 40 -8.96 10.61 26.69
CA LEU A 40 -8.42 10.03 27.91
C LEU A 40 -7.44 10.97 28.62
N ARG A 41 -6.57 11.66 27.89
CA ARG A 41 -5.65 12.64 28.46
C ARG A 41 -6.41 13.84 29.05
N ALA A 42 -7.47 14.33 28.40
CA ALA A 42 -8.29 15.41 28.93
C ALA A 42 -8.98 15.04 30.24
N VAL A 43 -9.45 13.78 30.36
CA VAL A 43 -10.05 13.27 31.62
C VAL A 43 -9.01 13.15 32.73
N ASP A 44 -7.77 12.76 32.43
CA ASP A 44 -6.69 12.67 33.40
C ASP A 44 -6.32 14.04 33.98
N TYR A 45 -6.25 15.07 33.14
CA TYR A 45 -6.00 16.46 33.60
C TYR A 45 -7.15 17.07 34.41
N SER A 46 -8.40 16.62 34.24
CA SER A 46 -9.56 17.16 34.96
C SER A 46 -9.77 16.54 36.33
N LYS A 47 -9.10 15.42 36.65
CA LYS A 47 -9.08 14.87 38.00
C LYS A 47 -8.11 15.67 38.87
N GLU A 48 -8.66 16.55 39.73
CA GLU A 48 -7.90 17.11 40.85
C GLU A 48 -7.17 15.96 41.57
N ARG A 49 -5.87 16.13 41.78
CA ARG A 49 -5.06 15.21 42.58
C ARG A 49 -5.56 15.22 44.02
N LEU A 50 -6.62 14.48 44.29
CA LEU A 50 -6.95 14.09 45.64
C LEU A 50 -5.85 13.14 46.11
N SER A 51 -5.01 13.66 47.00
CA SER A 51 -3.94 12.98 47.70
C SER A 51 -4.51 11.74 48.41
N GLY A 52 -4.21 10.57 47.90
CA GLY A 52 -4.59 9.30 48.51
C GLY A 52 -4.05 8.16 47.68
N GLY A 53 -3.03 7.48 48.19
CA GLY A 53 -2.26 6.40 47.53
C GLY A 53 -3.13 5.29 46.97
N GLY A 54 -3.39 5.33 45.72
CA GLY A 54 -3.95 4.23 44.92
C GLY A 54 -3.27 4.28 43.56
N THR A 55 -2.73 3.18 43.12
CA THR A 55 -2.06 3.00 41.82
C THR A 55 -2.93 3.50 40.67
N PRO A 56 -2.47 4.40 39.78
CA PRO A 56 -3.20 4.85 38.61
C PRO A 56 -3.18 3.79 37.50
N SER A 57 -3.58 2.57 37.78
CA SER A 57 -3.36 1.45 36.88
C SER A 57 -4.36 1.36 35.72
N GLY A 58 -5.47 2.08 35.75
CA GLY A 58 -6.52 1.96 34.73
C GLY A 58 -6.34 2.91 33.52
N ILE A 59 -6.06 4.19 33.77
CA ILE A 59 -5.95 5.20 32.71
C ILE A 59 -4.60 5.11 32.01
N ASP A 60 -3.51 4.97 32.74
CA ASP A 60 -2.16 4.81 32.18
C ASP A 60 -2.06 3.55 31.33
N GLY A 61 -2.66 2.43 31.77
CA GLY A 61 -2.74 1.22 30.96
C GLY A 61 -3.57 1.40 29.69
N GLY A 62 -4.68 2.15 29.75
CA GLY A 62 -5.49 2.49 28.59
C GLY A 62 -4.73 3.35 27.59
N ILE A 63 -4.02 4.37 28.07
CA ILE A 63 -3.18 5.25 27.22
C ILE A 63 -2.08 4.41 26.55
N ALA A 64 -1.36 3.58 27.27
CA ALA A 64 -0.31 2.73 26.71
C ALA A 64 -0.87 1.81 25.61
N THR A 65 -2.02 1.17 25.85
CA THR A 65 -2.68 0.31 24.85
C THR A 65 -3.06 1.07 23.58
N LEU A 66 -3.55 2.31 23.68
CA LEU A 66 -3.89 3.13 22.52
C LEU A 66 -2.66 3.55 21.72
N VAL A 67 -1.58 3.92 22.42
CA VAL A 67 -0.29 4.28 21.79
C VAL A 67 0.29 3.09 21.04
N ASP A 68 0.27 1.89 21.64
CA ASP A 68 0.74 0.67 20.99
C ASP A 68 -0.12 0.33 19.76
N ALA A 69 -1.45 0.45 19.86
CA ALA A 69 -2.35 0.21 18.73
C ALA A 69 -2.14 1.22 17.59
N GLU A 70 -1.90 2.50 17.91
CA GLU A 70 -1.53 3.52 16.91
C GLU A 70 -0.21 3.18 16.22
N SER A 71 0.80 2.80 16.98
CA SER A 71 2.11 2.42 16.45
C SER A 71 2.04 1.24 15.47
N VAL A 72 1.28 0.20 15.82
CA VAL A 72 1.05 -0.96 14.95
C VAL A 72 0.34 -0.54 13.66
N ALA A 73 -0.72 0.28 13.75
CA ALA A 73 -1.45 0.75 12.57
C ALA A 73 -0.60 1.63 11.66
N LEU A 74 0.24 2.50 12.22
CA LEU A 74 1.19 3.34 11.47
C LEU A 74 2.24 2.48 10.76
N SER A 75 2.77 1.45 11.41
CA SER A 75 3.75 0.55 10.80
C SER A 75 3.16 -0.21 9.62
N GLU A 76 1.98 -0.80 9.78
CA GLU A 76 1.27 -1.47 8.68
C GLU A 76 0.99 -0.52 7.52
N MET A 77 0.50 0.70 7.81
CA MET A 77 0.24 1.70 6.78
C MET A 77 1.50 2.08 6.03
N ALA A 78 2.63 2.30 6.72
CA ALA A 78 3.90 2.66 6.11
C ALA A 78 4.39 1.57 5.14
N GLU A 79 4.29 0.29 5.51
CA GLU A 79 4.65 -0.82 4.62
C GLU A 79 3.81 -0.83 3.34
N LEU A 80 2.49 -0.67 3.47
CA LEU A 80 1.59 -0.67 2.31
C LEU A 80 1.83 0.52 1.39
N VAL A 81 2.11 1.70 1.96
CA VAL A 81 2.48 2.90 1.19
C VAL A 81 3.76 2.65 0.42
N VAL A 82 4.81 2.13 1.05
CA VAL A 82 6.09 1.83 0.37
C VAL A 82 5.89 0.85 -0.79
N ARG A 83 5.12 -0.22 -0.58
CA ARG A 83 4.82 -1.20 -1.63
C ARG A 83 4.09 -0.57 -2.81
N LYS A 84 3.05 0.23 -2.53
CA LYS A 84 2.29 0.96 -3.55
C LYS A 84 3.17 1.93 -4.33
N GLU A 85 3.90 2.79 -3.63
CA GLU A 85 4.73 3.82 -4.25
C GLU A 85 5.89 3.22 -5.07
N THR A 86 6.42 2.09 -4.65
CA THR A 86 7.41 1.35 -5.45
C THR A 86 6.82 0.92 -6.80
N ALA A 87 5.64 0.34 -6.83
CA ALA A 87 4.98 -0.06 -8.06
C ALA A 87 4.65 1.15 -8.95
N VAL A 88 4.10 2.21 -8.36
CA VAL A 88 3.79 3.46 -9.07
C VAL A 88 5.06 4.10 -9.66
N SER A 89 6.17 4.09 -8.92
CA SER A 89 7.47 4.59 -9.40
C SER A 89 7.97 3.81 -10.64
N ILE A 90 7.77 2.49 -10.68
CA ILE A 90 8.15 1.69 -11.85
C ILE A 90 7.24 2.02 -13.03
N ILE A 91 5.92 2.16 -12.82
CA ILE A 91 4.97 2.57 -13.86
C ILE A 91 5.39 3.92 -14.45
N ASN A 92 5.66 4.90 -13.60
CA ASN A 92 6.07 6.24 -14.02
C ASN A 92 7.41 6.25 -14.76
N GLY A 93 8.28 5.29 -14.50
CA GLY A 93 9.54 5.09 -15.20
C GLY A 93 9.45 4.42 -16.56
N LEU A 94 8.27 3.92 -16.99
CA LEU A 94 8.12 3.29 -18.30
C LEU A 94 8.35 4.30 -19.43
N PRO A 95 8.91 3.87 -20.58
CA PRO A 95 9.25 4.81 -21.67
C PRO A 95 8.04 5.31 -22.47
N ASN A 96 6.97 4.51 -22.52
CA ASN A 96 5.78 4.79 -23.31
C ASN A 96 4.65 5.37 -22.43
N MET A 97 4.07 6.50 -22.83
CA MET A 97 3.00 7.16 -22.09
C MET A 97 1.71 6.32 -22.06
N ASP A 98 1.38 5.63 -23.13
CA ASP A 98 0.19 4.77 -23.17
C ASP A 98 0.33 3.60 -22.19
N TRP A 99 1.52 3.04 -22.06
CA TRP A 99 1.80 1.98 -21.07
C TRP A 99 1.62 2.47 -19.64
N LYS A 100 2.09 3.69 -19.33
CA LYS A 100 1.89 4.31 -18.01
C LYS A 100 0.40 4.46 -17.72
N ASN A 101 -0.33 5.06 -18.64
CA ASN A 101 -1.76 5.31 -18.50
C ASN A 101 -2.54 4.01 -18.33
N ILE A 102 -2.28 3.00 -19.17
CA ILE A 102 -2.99 1.72 -19.12
C ILE A 102 -2.73 0.98 -17.81
N LEU A 103 -1.47 0.92 -17.33
CA LEU A 103 -1.18 0.27 -16.05
C LEU A 103 -1.75 1.04 -14.86
N THR A 104 -1.72 2.37 -14.90
CA THR A 104 -2.33 3.21 -13.86
C THR A 104 -3.84 2.97 -13.80
N TYR A 105 -4.54 3.09 -14.92
CA TYR A 105 -5.98 2.86 -14.98
C TYR A 105 -6.36 1.45 -14.54
N ALA A 106 -5.63 0.43 -15.00
CA ALA A 106 -5.97 -0.96 -14.70
C ALA A 106 -5.68 -1.38 -13.25
N TYR A 107 -4.57 -0.93 -12.66
CA TYR A 107 -4.09 -1.49 -11.38
C TYR A 107 -4.14 -0.50 -10.21
N VAL A 108 -4.07 0.81 -10.47
CA VAL A 108 -4.18 1.83 -9.43
C VAL A 108 -5.65 2.27 -9.29
N ASP A 109 -6.29 2.62 -10.40
CA ASP A 109 -7.67 3.11 -10.43
C ASP A 109 -8.70 1.97 -10.49
N GLY A 110 -8.31 0.82 -11.07
CA GLY A 110 -9.12 -0.39 -11.11
C GLY A 110 -10.16 -0.43 -12.23
N TYR A 111 -9.92 0.30 -13.33
CA TYR A 111 -10.79 0.27 -14.50
C TYR A 111 -10.63 -1.01 -15.33
N GLU A 112 -11.72 -1.42 -15.96
CA GLU A 112 -11.71 -2.52 -16.91
C GLU A 112 -11.26 -2.09 -18.30
N ASN A 113 -10.90 -3.06 -19.16
CA ASN A 113 -10.34 -2.75 -20.48
C ASN A 113 -11.28 -1.90 -21.35
N GLN A 114 -12.60 -2.07 -21.22
CA GLN A 114 -13.58 -1.26 -21.95
C GLN A 114 -13.53 0.21 -21.49
N GLU A 115 -13.55 0.44 -20.20
CA GLU A 115 -13.49 1.79 -19.62
C GLU A 115 -12.17 2.49 -19.96
N ILE A 116 -11.05 1.74 -19.96
CA ILE A 116 -9.75 2.26 -20.39
C ILE A 116 -9.79 2.65 -21.88
N ALA A 117 -10.33 1.76 -22.72
CA ALA A 117 -10.45 2.00 -24.16
C ALA A 117 -11.23 3.29 -24.47
N ASP A 118 -12.35 3.50 -23.77
CA ASP A 118 -13.18 4.69 -23.91
C ASP A 118 -12.46 5.99 -23.49
N ARG A 119 -11.61 5.89 -22.44
CA ARG A 119 -10.85 7.04 -21.90
C ARG A 119 -9.69 7.45 -22.80
N ILE A 120 -8.93 6.47 -23.31
CA ILE A 120 -7.74 6.74 -24.13
C ILE A 120 -8.03 6.75 -25.63
N LYS A 121 -9.30 6.51 -26.01
CA LYS A 121 -9.77 6.50 -27.41
C LYS A 121 -9.09 5.44 -28.30
N PHE A 122 -8.85 4.26 -27.72
CA PHE A 122 -8.35 3.08 -28.42
C PHE A 122 -9.42 1.99 -28.48
N SER A 123 -9.21 1.00 -29.36
CA SER A 123 -10.00 -0.23 -29.31
C SER A 123 -9.62 -1.09 -28.11
N VAL A 124 -10.56 -1.89 -27.61
CA VAL A 124 -10.31 -2.81 -26.47
C VAL A 124 -9.16 -3.77 -26.79
N ASP A 125 -9.07 -4.23 -28.03
CA ASP A 125 -7.98 -5.15 -28.42
C ASP A 125 -6.61 -4.46 -28.42
N ARG A 126 -6.57 -3.18 -28.83
CA ARG A 126 -5.36 -2.38 -28.71
C ARG A 126 -4.95 -2.17 -27.24
N VAL A 127 -5.91 -1.91 -26.36
CA VAL A 127 -5.67 -1.82 -24.92
C VAL A 127 -5.09 -3.11 -24.36
N LYS A 128 -5.66 -4.26 -24.71
CA LYS A 128 -5.14 -5.58 -24.28
C LYS A 128 -3.69 -5.81 -24.75
N GLN A 129 -3.40 -5.48 -26.00
CA GLN A 129 -2.07 -5.59 -26.57
C GLN A 129 -1.07 -4.71 -25.81
N LEU A 130 -1.34 -3.41 -25.70
CA LEU A 130 -0.48 -2.44 -25.01
C LEU A 130 -0.31 -2.79 -23.52
N ARG A 131 -1.36 -3.29 -22.87
CA ARG A 131 -1.29 -3.77 -21.48
C ARG A 131 -0.32 -4.95 -21.33
N ARG A 132 -0.30 -5.87 -22.28
CA ARG A 132 0.64 -7.01 -22.27
C ARG A 132 2.08 -6.52 -22.46
N GLU A 133 2.32 -5.63 -23.39
CA GLU A 133 3.64 -5.00 -23.63
C GLU A 133 4.11 -4.23 -22.38
N ALA A 134 3.22 -3.46 -21.75
CA ALA A 134 3.49 -2.70 -20.54
C ALA A 134 3.82 -3.60 -19.34
N LEU A 135 3.09 -4.71 -19.17
CA LEU A 135 3.36 -5.69 -18.12
C LEU A 135 4.72 -6.36 -18.30
N TYR A 136 5.09 -6.70 -19.53
CA TYR A 136 6.40 -7.26 -19.84
C TYR A 136 7.52 -6.31 -19.42
N GLU A 137 7.44 -5.05 -19.85
CA GLU A 137 8.47 -4.05 -19.54
C GLU A 137 8.52 -3.70 -18.04
N PHE A 138 7.37 -3.66 -17.38
CA PHE A 138 7.27 -3.48 -15.93
C PHE A 138 7.98 -4.62 -15.19
N GLY A 139 7.68 -5.88 -15.53
CA GLY A 139 8.29 -7.06 -14.90
C GLY A 139 9.80 -7.10 -15.09
N ARG A 140 10.28 -6.79 -16.30
CA ARG A 140 11.71 -6.68 -16.61
C ARG A 140 12.42 -5.64 -15.72
N ARG A 141 11.80 -4.48 -15.53
CA ARG A 141 12.34 -3.40 -14.68
C ARG A 141 12.30 -3.76 -13.21
N LEU A 142 11.24 -4.41 -12.76
CA LEU A 142 11.12 -4.87 -11.38
C LEU A 142 12.23 -5.86 -11.03
N GLU A 143 12.47 -6.86 -11.89
CA GLU A 143 13.54 -7.84 -11.68
C GLU A 143 14.93 -7.20 -11.67
N ASN A 144 15.18 -6.26 -12.58
CA ASN A 144 16.46 -5.54 -12.62
C ASN A 144 16.70 -4.72 -11.35
N ARG A 145 15.65 -4.07 -10.80
CA ARG A 145 15.76 -3.36 -9.52
C ARG A 145 16.13 -4.30 -8.37
N GLN A 146 15.53 -5.48 -8.32
CA GLN A 146 15.82 -6.47 -7.27
C GLN A 146 17.27 -6.97 -7.32
N LYS A 147 17.83 -7.15 -8.52
CA LYS A 147 19.23 -7.53 -8.72
C LYS A 147 20.22 -6.43 -8.30
N THR A 148 19.83 -5.17 -8.43
CA THR A 148 20.70 -4.01 -8.16
C THR A 148 20.67 -3.55 -6.71
N THR A 149 19.64 -3.94 -5.93
CA THR A 149 19.47 -3.51 -4.54
C THR A 149 19.28 -4.73 -3.62
N PRO A 150 20.39 -5.38 -3.18
CA PRO A 150 20.32 -6.60 -2.35
C PRO A 150 19.54 -6.43 -1.04
N HIS A 151 19.50 -5.21 -0.49
CA HIS A 151 18.81 -4.88 0.76
C HIS A 151 17.27 -4.84 0.62
N TYR A 152 16.76 -4.68 -0.60
CA TYR A 152 15.32 -4.62 -0.85
C TYR A 152 14.63 -5.98 -0.70
N THR A 153 15.35 -7.07 -0.94
CA THR A 153 14.83 -8.44 -0.85
C THR A 153 14.53 -8.87 0.60
N GLN A 154 15.20 -8.28 1.59
CA GLN A 154 14.96 -8.59 3.02
C GLN A 154 13.71 -7.91 3.59
N LEU A 155 13.28 -6.79 3.01
CA LEU A 155 12.11 -6.04 3.46
C LEU A 155 10.79 -6.47 2.76
N HIS A 156 10.88 -7.20 1.65
CA HIS A 156 9.70 -7.54 0.84
C HIS A 156 9.76 -8.96 0.25
N PRO A 157 9.38 -9.99 0.99
CA PRO A 157 9.24 -11.36 0.47
C PRO A 157 7.94 -11.51 -0.36
N ILE A 158 7.72 -10.66 -1.37
CA ILE A 158 6.48 -10.67 -2.17
C ILE A 158 6.49 -11.79 -3.23
N ILE A 159 7.65 -12.37 -3.56
CA ILE A 159 7.76 -13.24 -4.74
C ILE A 159 7.93 -14.73 -4.40
N HIS A 160 8.15 -15.09 -3.14
CA HIS A 160 8.47 -16.48 -2.77
C HIS A 160 7.44 -17.21 -1.89
N ALA A 161 6.25 -16.65 -1.64
CA ALA A 161 5.28 -17.24 -0.72
C ALA A 161 4.33 -18.29 -1.33
N ASP A 162 4.34 -18.52 -2.64
CA ASP A 162 3.44 -19.48 -3.29
C ASP A 162 4.16 -20.52 -4.16
N LYS A 163 5.13 -21.23 -3.57
CA LYS A 163 5.60 -22.52 -4.07
C LYS A 163 5.76 -23.48 -2.89
N VAL A 164 4.64 -23.92 -2.35
CA VAL A 164 4.49 -25.23 -1.67
C VAL A 164 3.12 -25.78 -2.06
#